data_948fcfe50d5a199ac84f4143b891d650
#
_entry.id   948fcfe50d5a199ac84f4143b891d650
#
_cell.length_a   1.000
_cell.length_b   1.000
_cell.length_c   1.000
_cell.angle_alpha   90.00
_cell.angle_beta   90.00
_cell.angle_gamma   90.00
#
_symmetry.space_group_name_H-M   'P 1'
#
loop_
_entity.id
_entity.type
_entity.pdbx_description
1 polymer ?
#
loop_
_entity_poly.entity_id
_entity_poly.type
_entity_poly.pdbx_seq_one_letter_code
_entity_poly.pdbx_strand_id
1 'polypeptide(L)'
;MYATRIGLVGEVTANGRTVQPRDHFAALPSRRGLSPLNTGDYTVRVCTTNGARCEYAPVWDVGPWNTRDDYWNPSSVRENWKDLPQGRPEAQAAYQSGYNGGRDQFGRTVLNPAGIDLADGTFWDGLRLTTNAWVDVAYLWTGGGPRGVVGDGPLNIRTGASTSYAIRGLAARLAHVPIQCYVTGQSVAGPYRTTTRWNRLTSGQYVSHAYISSVYGGSVPVC
;
A
#
# COMPACT_ATOMS: atom_id res chain seq x y z
N MET A 1 -7.10 -6.26 8.55
CA MET A 1 -6.42 -5.17 9.28
C MET A 1 -7.38 -4.02 9.49
N TYR A 2 -7.45 -3.39 10.66
CA TYR A 2 -8.24 -2.17 10.82
C TYR A 2 -7.44 -0.97 10.32
N ALA A 3 -8.03 -0.20 9.42
CA ALA A 3 -7.42 0.97 8.81
C ALA A 3 -8.08 2.25 9.31
N THR A 4 -7.27 3.23 9.66
CA THR A 4 -7.68 4.58 10.01
C THR A 4 -7.18 5.58 8.96
N ARG A 5 -7.85 6.74 8.89
CA ARG A 5 -7.42 7.84 8.03
C ARG A 5 -6.40 8.70 8.76
N ILE A 6 -5.32 9.00 8.08
CA ILE A 6 -4.31 9.95 8.57
C ILE A 6 -4.45 11.27 7.80
N GLY A 7 -4.80 12.33 8.50
CA GLY A 7 -5.03 13.65 7.91
C GLY A 7 -3.92 14.63 8.29
N LEU A 8 -2.70 14.41 7.81
CA LEU A 8 -1.50 15.16 8.18
C LEU A 8 -1.09 16.21 7.13
N VAL A 9 -2.04 16.81 6.42
CA VAL A 9 -1.72 17.82 5.39
C VAL A 9 -0.88 18.95 6.00
N GLY A 10 0.29 19.20 5.41
CA GLY A 10 1.28 20.18 5.88
C GLY A 10 2.32 19.63 6.86
N GLU A 11 2.09 18.48 7.48
CA GLU A 11 3.05 17.80 8.35
C GLU A 11 4.10 17.02 7.55
N VAL A 12 5.17 16.62 8.22
CA VAL A 12 6.27 15.85 7.64
C VAL A 12 6.18 14.40 8.10
N THR A 13 6.09 13.47 7.15
CA THR A 13 6.10 12.03 7.42
C THR A 13 7.45 11.53 7.94
N ALA A 14 7.49 10.32 8.48
CA ALA A 14 8.69 9.70 9.02
C ALA A 14 9.82 9.51 7.98
N ASN A 15 9.52 9.52 6.68
CA ASN A 15 10.53 9.50 5.61
C ASN A 15 10.95 10.88 5.10
N GLY A 16 10.39 11.97 5.67
CA GLY A 16 10.77 13.34 5.31
C GLY A 16 9.92 14.02 4.23
N ARG A 17 8.82 13.38 3.77
CA ARG A 17 7.90 14.01 2.82
C ARG A 17 6.94 14.97 3.54
N THR A 18 6.77 16.18 3.03
CA THR A 18 5.67 17.06 3.43
C THR A 18 4.37 16.60 2.76
N VAL A 19 3.37 16.27 3.57
CA VAL A 19 2.08 15.74 3.11
C VAL A 19 1.30 16.81 2.35
N GLN A 20 0.87 16.47 1.14
CA GLN A 20 0.03 17.32 0.31
C GLN A 20 -1.43 16.85 0.36
N PRO A 21 -2.40 17.76 0.07
CA PRO A 21 -3.80 17.35 -0.07
C PRO A 21 -3.96 16.19 -1.05
N ARG A 22 -4.71 15.16 -0.66
CA ARG A 22 -4.95 13.96 -1.48
C ARG A 22 -3.70 13.16 -1.83
N ASP A 23 -2.63 13.24 -1.05
CA ASP A 23 -1.51 12.31 -1.17
C ASP A 23 -1.96 10.86 -0.98
N HIS A 24 -1.31 9.95 -1.71
CA HIS A 24 -1.57 8.52 -1.71
C HIS A 24 -0.40 7.77 -1.09
N PHE A 25 -0.52 7.37 0.16
CA PHE A 25 0.46 6.55 0.88
C PHE A 25 -0.18 5.84 2.08
N ALA A 26 0.57 4.94 2.69
CA ALA A 26 0.21 4.28 3.94
C ALA A 26 1.26 4.56 5.02
N ALA A 27 0.84 4.44 6.29
CA ALA A 27 1.72 4.34 7.44
C ALA A 27 1.58 2.95 8.07
N LEU A 28 2.71 2.36 8.46
CA LEU A 28 2.77 1.09 9.18
C LEU A 28 3.51 1.27 10.51
N PRO A 29 3.17 0.52 11.57
CA PRO A 29 3.70 0.76 12.91
C PRO A 29 5.14 0.23 13.10
N SER A 30 5.98 0.30 12.07
CA SER A 30 7.40 -0.02 12.15
C SER A 30 8.21 0.66 11.06
N ARG A 31 9.39 1.15 11.44
CA ARG A 31 10.39 1.68 10.49
C ARG A 31 10.94 0.64 9.52
N ARG A 32 10.79 -0.66 9.82
CA ARG A 32 11.22 -1.76 8.93
C ARG A 32 10.40 -1.88 7.64
N GLY A 33 9.26 -1.20 7.57
CA GLY A 33 8.45 -1.10 6.36
C GLY A 33 8.42 0.31 5.76
N LEU A 34 9.31 1.23 6.19
CA LEU A 34 9.33 2.62 5.74
C LEU A 34 10.16 2.77 4.46
N SER A 35 9.57 3.26 3.39
CA SER A 35 10.29 3.61 2.15
C SER A 35 11.17 4.83 2.36
N PRO A 36 12.40 4.84 1.82
CA PRO A 36 13.20 6.06 1.73
C PRO A 36 12.44 7.20 1.01
N LEU A 37 12.83 8.43 1.28
CA LEU A 37 12.24 9.60 0.62
C LEU A 37 12.31 9.46 -0.90
N ASN A 38 11.20 9.76 -1.59
CA ASN A 38 11.04 9.64 -3.04
C ASN A 38 11.18 8.22 -3.61
N THR A 39 10.96 7.19 -2.80
CA THR A 39 10.85 5.79 -3.26
C THR A 39 9.55 5.14 -2.83
N GLY A 40 9.29 3.94 -3.35
CA GLY A 40 8.17 3.08 -2.96
C GLY A 40 8.60 1.66 -2.68
N ASP A 41 9.86 1.46 -2.24
CA ASP A 41 10.47 0.14 -2.02
C ASP A 41 9.60 -0.74 -1.11
N TYR A 42 8.99 -0.13 -0.11
CA TYR A 42 7.96 -0.75 0.70
C TYR A 42 6.58 -0.27 0.22
N THR A 43 5.97 -1.05 -0.67
CA THR A 43 4.61 -0.85 -1.16
C THR A 43 3.67 -1.89 -0.57
N VAL A 44 2.51 -1.47 -0.10
CA VAL A 44 1.41 -2.35 0.28
C VAL A 44 0.33 -2.33 -0.79
N ARG A 45 -0.37 -3.47 -0.97
CA ARG A 45 -1.67 -3.48 -1.63
C ARG A 45 -2.74 -3.54 -0.55
N VAL A 46 -3.57 -2.52 -0.47
CA VAL A 46 -4.71 -2.43 0.44
C VAL A 46 -5.99 -2.59 -0.35
N CYS A 47 -6.87 -3.48 0.10
CA CYS A 47 -8.17 -3.72 -0.53
C CYS A 47 -9.30 -3.60 0.48
N THR A 48 -10.47 -3.16 0.03
CA THR A 48 -11.72 -3.36 0.80
C THR A 48 -11.96 -4.86 0.98
N THR A 49 -12.55 -5.29 2.10
CA THR A 49 -12.73 -6.72 2.43
C THR A 49 -13.61 -7.49 1.44
N ASN A 50 -14.44 -6.79 0.68
CA ASN A 50 -15.22 -7.37 -0.43
C ASN A 50 -14.43 -7.42 -1.77
N GLY A 51 -13.17 -6.97 -1.78
CA GLY A 51 -12.31 -6.93 -2.96
C GLY A 51 -12.75 -5.96 -4.06
N ALA A 52 -13.76 -5.12 -3.81
CA ALA A 52 -14.32 -4.22 -4.84
C ALA A 52 -13.34 -3.13 -5.27
N ARG A 53 -12.48 -2.66 -4.35
CA ARG A 53 -11.49 -1.62 -4.58
C ARG A 53 -10.17 -2.00 -3.92
N CYS A 54 -9.06 -1.76 -4.64
CA CYS A 54 -7.71 -1.92 -4.10
C CYS A 54 -6.84 -0.72 -4.46
N GLU A 55 -5.87 -0.42 -3.62
CA GLU A 55 -4.81 0.52 -3.95
C GLU A 55 -3.43 -0.06 -3.64
N TYR A 56 -2.47 0.22 -4.52
CA TYR A 56 -1.06 0.03 -4.26
C TYR A 56 -0.48 1.34 -3.75
N ALA A 57 -0.10 1.38 -2.47
CA ALA A 57 0.36 2.58 -1.79
C ALA A 57 1.78 2.37 -1.23
N PRO A 58 2.73 3.29 -1.48
CA PRO A 58 4.02 3.27 -0.81
C PRO A 58 3.84 3.57 0.68
N VAL A 59 4.70 3.01 1.52
CA VAL A 59 4.72 3.31 2.96
C VAL A 59 5.69 4.46 3.20
N TRP A 60 5.16 5.62 3.59
CA TRP A 60 5.94 6.83 3.80
C TRP A 60 5.94 7.35 5.22
N ASP A 61 5.10 6.78 6.08
CA ASP A 61 5.03 7.18 7.48
C ASP A 61 5.05 6.00 8.43
N VAL A 62 5.22 6.27 9.72
CA VAL A 62 5.32 5.28 10.79
C VAL A 62 4.22 5.51 11.82
N GLY A 63 3.36 4.55 11.95
CA GLY A 63 2.16 4.51 12.78
C GLY A 63 1.16 3.53 12.20
N PRO A 64 -0.01 3.37 12.79
CA PRO A 64 -0.54 3.97 14.03
C PRO A 64 0.07 3.37 15.30
N TRP A 65 -0.14 4.04 16.42
CA TRP A 65 0.20 3.65 17.79
C TRP A 65 1.69 3.38 18.04
N ASN A 66 2.28 2.44 17.30
CA ASN A 66 3.62 1.89 17.51
C ASN A 66 4.61 2.31 16.42
N THR A 67 5.91 2.13 16.69
CA THR A 67 6.99 2.37 15.70
C THR A 67 7.95 1.20 15.56
N ARG A 68 7.71 0.08 16.30
CA ARG A 68 8.52 -1.14 16.32
C ARG A 68 7.67 -2.40 16.23
N ASP A 69 6.49 -2.31 15.62
CA ASP A 69 5.56 -3.42 15.44
C ASP A 69 5.50 -3.86 13.98
N ASP A 70 6.51 -4.59 13.55
CA ASP A 70 6.57 -5.20 12.22
C ASP A 70 5.80 -6.54 12.19
N TYR A 71 4.53 -6.48 12.56
CA TYR A 71 3.62 -7.61 12.75
C TYR A 71 3.45 -8.50 11.51
N TRP A 72 3.84 -8.03 10.30
CA TRP A 72 3.85 -8.84 9.08
C TRP A 72 4.97 -9.88 9.05
N ASN A 73 5.95 -9.74 9.91
CA ASN A 73 7.04 -10.70 10.07
C ASN A 73 6.64 -11.84 11.03
N PRO A 74 7.21 -13.04 10.83
CA PRO A 74 7.05 -14.13 11.80
C PRO A 74 7.70 -13.78 13.14
N SER A 75 7.26 -14.43 14.21
CA SER A 75 7.75 -14.21 15.59
C SER A 75 9.28 -14.22 15.74
N SER A 76 9.97 -15.05 14.97
CA SER A 76 11.45 -15.13 14.98
C SER A 76 12.14 -13.86 14.49
N VAL A 77 11.46 -13.06 13.66
CA VAL A 77 11.99 -11.85 13.00
C VAL A 77 11.37 -10.58 13.56
N ARG A 78 10.11 -10.63 13.99
CA ARG A 78 9.36 -9.49 14.55
C ARG A 78 10.16 -8.80 15.65
N GLU A 79 10.23 -7.46 15.62
CA GLU A 79 11.08 -6.67 16.53
C GLU A 79 10.56 -6.72 17.97
N ASN A 80 9.30 -6.30 18.18
CA ASN A 80 8.62 -6.35 19.46
C ASN A 80 7.42 -7.30 19.41
N TRP A 81 6.87 -7.68 20.59
CA TRP A 81 5.67 -8.53 20.74
C TRP A 81 5.70 -9.82 19.90
N LYS A 82 6.82 -10.54 20.06
CA LYS A 82 7.09 -11.79 19.35
C LYS A 82 6.14 -12.93 19.70
N ASP A 83 5.44 -12.82 20.82
CA ASP A 83 4.41 -13.75 21.29
C ASP A 83 3.07 -13.58 20.60
N LEU A 84 2.85 -12.45 19.91
CA LEU A 84 1.65 -12.27 19.09
C LEU A 84 1.76 -13.01 17.75
N PRO A 85 0.64 -13.56 17.24
CA PRO A 85 0.65 -14.22 15.94
C PRO A 85 1.03 -13.26 14.81
N GLN A 86 1.70 -13.78 13.79
CA GLN A 86 1.99 -13.03 12.56
C GLN A 86 0.70 -12.47 11.97
N GLY A 87 0.74 -11.22 11.53
CA GLY A 87 -0.41 -10.52 10.96
C GLY A 87 -1.31 -9.83 11.99
N ARG A 88 -1.08 -10.02 13.30
CA ARG A 88 -1.84 -9.34 14.36
C ARG A 88 -1.03 -8.16 14.93
N PRO A 89 -1.45 -6.89 14.70
CA PRO A 89 -0.84 -5.73 15.33
C PRO A 89 -0.97 -5.76 16.85
N GLU A 90 0.02 -5.22 17.53
CA GLU A 90 -0.05 -5.04 18.98
C GLU A 90 -1.26 -4.19 19.38
N ALA A 91 -1.50 -3.06 18.69
CA ALA A 91 -2.63 -2.18 18.98
C ALA A 91 -3.98 -2.91 18.85
N GLN A 92 -4.12 -3.85 17.90
CA GLN A 92 -5.30 -4.68 17.80
C GLN A 92 -5.44 -5.61 19.01
N ALA A 93 -4.36 -6.22 19.47
CA ALA A 93 -4.35 -7.09 20.64
C ALA A 93 -4.62 -6.29 21.93
N ALA A 94 -4.01 -5.11 22.07
CA ALA A 94 -4.24 -4.20 23.19
C ALA A 94 -5.70 -3.78 23.30
N TYR A 95 -6.28 -3.31 22.19
CA TYR A 95 -7.67 -2.84 22.14
C TYR A 95 -8.70 -3.96 22.36
N GLN A 96 -8.52 -5.12 21.70
CA GLN A 96 -9.52 -6.20 21.72
C GLN A 96 -9.40 -7.14 22.91
N SER A 97 -8.22 -7.31 23.48
CA SER A 97 -7.92 -8.35 24.45
C SER A 97 -7.16 -7.85 25.70
N GLY A 98 -6.99 -6.52 25.84
CA GLY A 98 -6.23 -5.95 26.97
C GLY A 98 -4.75 -6.33 26.98
N TYR A 99 -4.20 -6.79 25.85
CA TYR A 99 -2.78 -7.11 25.73
C TYR A 99 -1.93 -5.90 26.10
N ASN A 100 -0.77 -6.09 26.72
CA ASN A 100 0.11 -5.03 27.22
C ASN A 100 -0.64 -4.01 28.13
N GLY A 101 -1.66 -4.46 28.88
CA GLY A 101 -2.52 -3.58 29.70
C GLY A 101 -3.37 -2.60 28.90
N GLY A 102 -3.68 -2.89 27.63
CA GLY A 102 -4.44 -2.00 26.74
C GLY A 102 -3.63 -0.79 26.26
N ARG A 103 -2.30 -0.87 26.28
CA ARG A 103 -1.39 0.25 26.03
C ARG A 103 -0.45 -0.07 24.86
N ASP A 104 -0.09 0.99 24.12
CA ASP A 104 0.94 0.95 23.08
C ASP A 104 2.38 0.96 23.67
N GLN A 105 3.40 0.95 22.80
CA GLN A 105 4.81 0.98 23.21
C GLN A 105 5.22 2.23 24.00
N PHE A 106 4.43 3.30 23.95
CA PHE A 106 4.68 4.56 24.66
C PHE A 106 3.85 4.68 25.96
N GLY A 107 3.11 3.64 26.33
CA GLY A 107 2.25 3.63 27.52
C GLY A 107 0.91 4.36 27.34
N ARG A 108 0.56 4.79 26.12
CA ARG A 108 -0.72 5.44 25.82
C ARG A 108 -1.83 4.39 25.71
N THR A 109 -3.02 4.68 26.22
CA THR A 109 -4.19 3.82 26.04
C THR A 109 -4.55 3.71 24.56
N VAL A 110 -4.64 2.49 24.04
CA VAL A 110 -5.02 2.21 22.64
C VAL A 110 -6.53 2.37 22.49
N LEU A 111 -6.97 3.34 21.67
CA LEU A 111 -8.37 3.72 21.53
C LEU A 111 -9.08 3.07 20.33
N ASN A 112 -8.33 2.41 19.45
CA ASN A 112 -8.86 1.66 18.31
C ASN A 112 -7.86 0.58 17.86
N PRO A 113 -8.30 -0.48 17.14
CA PRO A 113 -7.45 -1.60 16.77
C PRO A 113 -6.62 -1.35 15.49
N ALA A 114 -6.27 -0.09 15.17
CA ALA A 114 -5.61 0.24 13.93
C ALA A 114 -4.22 -0.39 13.81
N GLY A 115 -3.98 -1.04 12.68
CA GLY A 115 -2.68 -1.60 12.31
C GLY A 115 -2.10 -0.96 11.04
N ILE A 116 -2.85 -0.07 10.40
CA ILE A 116 -2.43 0.72 9.23
C ILE A 116 -3.17 2.05 9.22
N ASP A 117 -2.46 3.12 8.87
CA ASP A 117 -3.08 4.40 8.53
C ASP A 117 -2.99 4.66 7.04
N LEU A 118 -4.01 5.31 6.48
CA LEU A 118 -4.13 5.62 5.06
C LEU A 118 -4.22 7.13 4.87
N ALA A 119 -3.38 7.67 3.99
CA ALA A 119 -3.45 9.06 3.58
C ALA A 119 -4.79 9.37 2.89
N ASP A 120 -5.16 10.63 2.85
CA ASP A 120 -6.45 11.11 2.35
C ASP A 120 -6.78 10.57 0.94
N GLY A 121 -5.83 10.61 0.01
CA GLY A 121 -6.02 10.08 -1.34
C GLY A 121 -6.24 8.57 -1.36
N THR A 122 -5.43 7.82 -0.61
CA THR A 122 -5.59 6.36 -0.49
C THR A 122 -6.94 6.01 0.12
N PHE A 123 -7.35 6.72 1.17
CA PHE A 123 -8.60 6.46 1.89
C PHE A 123 -9.83 6.79 1.03
N TRP A 124 -9.90 8.03 0.49
CA TRP A 124 -11.09 8.52 -0.19
C TRP A 124 -11.12 8.19 -1.69
N ASP A 125 -10.00 8.35 -2.41
CA ASP A 125 -9.97 8.15 -3.88
C ASP A 125 -9.68 6.70 -4.26
N GLY A 126 -8.70 6.10 -3.60
CA GLY A 126 -8.26 4.73 -3.82
C GLY A 126 -9.30 3.71 -3.41
N LEU A 127 -9.57 3.63 -2.12
CA LEU A 127 -10.46 2.63 -1.53
C LEU A 127 -11.92 3.08 -1.46
N ARG A 128 -12.20 4.39 -1.58
CA ARG A 128 -13.53 5.00 -1.44
C ARG A 128 -14.16 4.73 -0.06
N LEU A 129 -13.34 4.73 0.96
CA LEU A 129 -13.82 4.61 2.34
C LEU A 129 -14.41 5.95 2.80
N THR A 130 -15.46 5.88 3.60
CA THR A 130 -16.11 7.04 4.24
C THR A 130 -15.87 7.08 5.74
N THR A 131 -15.53 5.93 6.32
CA THR A 131 -15.19 5.76 7.73
C THR A 131 -14.03 4.78 7.87
N ASN A 132 -13.38 4.78 9.03
CA ASN A 132 -12.39 3.76 9.36
C ASN A 132 -13.00 2.36 9.21
N ALA A 133 -12.26 1.42 8.63
CA ALA A 133 -12.79 0.13 8.22
C ALA A 133 -11.75 -1.00 8.29
N TRP A 134 -12.23 -2.24 8.30
CA TRP A 134 -11.40 -3.40 8.06
C TRP A 134 -11.02 -3.46 6.58
N VAL A 135 -9.74 -3.77 6.31
CA VAL A 135 -9.16 -3.91 4.98
C VAL A 135 -8.26 -5.14 4.92
N ASP A 136 -8.05 -5.66 3.72
CA ASP A 136 -7.05 -6.68 3.44
C ASP A 136 -5.75 -6.01 3.00
N VAL A 137 -4.62 -6.40 3.58
CA VAL A 137 -3.31 -5.82 3.30
C VAL A 137 -2.33 -6.90 2.86
N ALA A 138 -1.67 -6.68 1.72
CA ALA A 138 -0.56 -7.50 1.25
C ALA A 138 0.72 -6.65 1.23
N TYR A 139 1.79 -7.19 1.81
CA TYR A 139 3.12 -6.57 1.92
C TYR A 139 3.96 -7.01 0.73
N LEU A 140 4.12 -6.16 -0.27
CA LEU A 140 4.62 -6.58 -1.59
C LEU A 140 6.13 -6.84 -1.62
N TRP A 141 6.90 -6.28 -0.71
CA TRP A 141 8.35 -6.52 -0.62
C TRP A 141 8.72 -7.93 -0.15
N THR A 142 7.76 -8.68 0.38
CA THR A 142 7.98 -10.08 0.81
C THR A 142 7.92 -11.08 -0.32
N GLY A 143 7.46 -10.67 -1.51
CA GLY A 143 7.35 -11.50 -2.70
C GLY A 143 8.49 -11.26 -3.71
N GLY A 144 8.59 -12.13 -4.73
CA GLY A 144 9.53 -12.02 -5.85
C GLY A 144 8.86 -11.65 -7.17
N GLY A 145 9.67 -11.67 -8.26
CA GLY A 145 9.21 -11.48 -9.63
C GLY A 145 9.25 -10.04 -10.12
N PRO A 146 8.85 -9.80 -11.39
CA PRO A 146 8.92 -8.50 -12.03
C PRO A 146 8.01 -7.48 -11.35
N ARG A 147 8.50 -6.26 -11.19
CA ARG A 147 7.78 -5.13 -10.62
C ARG A 147 7.92 -3.90 -11.50
N GLY A 148 6.82 -3.18 -11.67
CA GLY A 148 6.82 -1.87 -12.32
C GLY A 148 6.75 -0.76 -11.29
N VAL A 149 7.55 0.29 -11.46
CA VAL A 149 7.47 1.50 -10.66
C VAL A 149 6.50 2.47 -11.34
N VAL A 150 5.47 2.88 -10.63
CA VAL A 150 4.53 3.90 -11.10
C VAL A 150 5.21 5.26 -11.00
N GLY A 151 5.65 5.79 -12.12
CA GLY A 151 6.44 7.03 -12.12
C GLY A 151 5.59 8.29 -11.97
N ASP A 152 4.37 8.24 -12.52
CA ASP A 152 3.37 9.30 -12.39
C ASP A 152 2.02 8.70 -12.02
N GLY A 153 1.34 9.27 -11.04
CA GLY A 153 0.12 8.71 -10.48
C GLY A 153 -0.71 9.71 -9.69
N PRO A 154 -1.88 9.25 -9.19
CA PRO A 154 -2.31 7.86 -9.10
C PRO A 154 -2.75 7.27 -10.45
N LEU A 155 -2.25 6.07 -10.76
CA LEU A 155 -2.56 5.34 -11.99
C LEU A 155 -3.79 4.45 -11.80
N ASN A 156 -4.75 4.52 -12.74
CA ASN A 156 -5.92 3.66 -12.72
C ASN A 156 -5.57 2.18 -12.93
N ILE A 157 -6.11 1.33 -12.05
CA ILE A 157 -6.10 -0.13 -12.18
C ILE A 157 -7.43 -0.56 -12.76
N ARG A 158 -7.40 -1.33 -13.87
CA ARG A 158 -8.58 -1.65 -14.66
C ARG A 158 -8.82 -3.16 -14.79
N THR A 159 -10.04 -3.53 -15.16
CA THR A 159 -10.40 -4.94 -15.39
C THR A 159 -9.89 -5.49 -16.71
N GLY A 160 -9.36 -4.65 -17.61
CA GLY A 160 -8.85 -5.05 -18.91
C GLY A 160 -7.90 -4.02 -19.54
N ALA A 161 -7.36 -4.35 -20.69
CA ALA A 161 -6.30 -3.62 -21.38
C ALA A 161 -6.80 -2.45 -22.25
N SER A 162 -7.67 -1.60 -21.71
CA SER A 162 -8.19 -0.38 -22.35
C SER A 162 -8.71 0.60 -21.31
N THR A 163 -8.74 1.88 -21.64
CA THR A 163 -9.32 2.95 -20.81
C THR A 163 -10.84 2.85 -20.69
N SER A 164 -11.51 2.08 -21.53
CA SER A 164 -12.95 1.79 -21.44
C SER A 164 -13.31 0.77 -20.38
N TYR A 165 -12.35 -0.05 -19.91
CA TYR A 165 -12.61 -1.01 -18.86
C TYR A 165 -12.75 -0.36 -17.47
N ALA A 166 -13.57 -0.97 -16.64
CA ALA A 166 -13.91 -0.47 -15.32
C ALA A 166 -12.66 -0.32 -14.42
N ILE A 167 -12.61 0.81 -13.68
CA ILE A 167 -11.57 1.08 -12.69
C ILE A 167 -11.88 0.31 -11.41
N ARG A 168 -10.94 -0.50 -10.94
CA ARG A 168 -11.01 -1.30 -9.70
C ARG A 168 -10.12 -0.77 -8.59
N GLY A 169 -9.36 0.29 -8.84
CA GLY A 169 -8.48 0.87 -7.84
C GLY A 169 -7.45 1.79 -8.45
N LEU A 170 -6.46 2.13 -7.65
CA LEU A 170 -5.37 3.02 -8.00
C LEU A 170 -4.02 2.41 -7.66
N ALA A 171 -2.98 2.83 -8.37
CA ALA A 171 -1.61 2.65 -7.94
C ALA A 171 -0.99 4.03 -7.75
N ALA A 172 -0.57 4.32 -6.53
CA ALA A 172 0.01 5.61 -6.16
C ALA A 172 1.31 5.88 -6.93
N ARG A 173 1.66 7.14 -7.07
CA ARG A 173 3.00 7.52 -7.55
C ARG A 173 4.07 6.84 -6.68
N LEU A 174 5.12 6.33 -7.32
CA LEU A 174 6.22 5.57 -6.74
C LEU A 174 5.83 4.16 -6.21
N ALA A 175 4.57 3.75 -6.23
CA ALA A 175 4.21 2.40 -5.84
C ALA A 175 4.88 1.36 -6.77
N HIS A 176 5.35 0.26 -6.18
CA HIS A 176 5.92 -0.87 -6.89
C HIS A 176 4.84 -1.94 -7.10
N VAL A 177 4.34 -2.06 -8.34
CA VAL A 177 3.27 -2.99 -8.67
C VAL A 177 3.83 -4.32 -9.21
N PRO A 178 3.44 -5.48 -8.65
CA PRO A 178 3.90 -6.78 -9.13
C PRO A 178 3.25 -7.12 -10.48
N ILE A 179 4.08 -7.38 -11.49
CA ILE A 179 3.65 -7.68 -12.87
C ILE A 179 3.75 -9.18 -13.10
N GLN A 180 2.66 -9.79 -13.57
CA GLN A 180 2.65 -11.19 -13.99
C GLN A 180 3.13 -11.36 -15.44
N CYS A 181 2.52 -10.61 -16.35
CA CYS A 181 2.78 -10.66 -17.79
C CYS A 181 2.25 -9.38 -18.44
N TYR A 182 2.34 -9.25 -19.78
CA TYR A 182 1.72 -8.15 -20.48
C TYR A 182 0.91 -8.62 -21.70
N VAL A 183 -0.05 -7.78 -22.10
CA VAL A 183 -0.87 -7.94 -23.32
C VAL A 183 -0.79 -6.68 -24.17
N THR A 184 -1.10 -6.84 -25.45
CA THR A 184 -1.37 -5.70 -26.35
C THR A 184 -2.83 -5.27 -26.21
N GLY A 185 -3.05 -3.97 -26.00
CA GLY A 185 -4.39 -3.39 -25.85
C GLY A 185 -4.48 -2.02 -26.49
N GLN A 186 -5.32 -1.16 -25.96
CA GLN A 186 -5.49 0.22 -26.46
C GLN A 186 -4.17 1.00 -26.37
N SER A 187 -3.85 1.77 -27.41
CA SER A 187 -2.73 2.72 -27.37
C SER A 187 -3.01 3.82 -26.36
N VAL A 188 -2.02 4.07 -25.48
CA VAL A 188 -2.07 5.12 -24.46
C VAL A 188 -0.81 5.97 -24.57
N ALA A 189 -1.01 7.28 -24.73
CA ALA A 189 0.05 8.26 -24.55
C ALA A 189 0.16 8.62 -23.06
N GLY A 190 1.31 8.38 -22.47
CA GLY A 190 1.59 8.68 -21.07
C GLY A 190 2.88 9.45 -20.88
N PRO A 191 3.26 9.76 -19.63
CA PRO A 191 4.42 10.62 -19.33
C PRO A 191 5.75 10.01 -19.75
N TYR A 192 5.85 8.68 -19.87
CA TYR A 192 7.11 8.00 -20.19
C TYR A 192 7.17 7.50 -21.63
N ARG A 193 6.02 7.17 -22.23
CA ARG A 193 5.93 6.65 -23.62
C ARG A 193 4.50 6.58 -24.12
N THR A 194 4.35 6.50 -25.43
CA THR A 194 3.12 6.04 -26.08
C THR A 194 3.26 4.55 -26.37
N THR A 195 2.29 3.73 -25.91
CA THR A 195 2.39 2.27 -26.06
C THR A 195 1.02 1.60 -26.04
N THR A 196 0.95 0.44 -26.70
CA THR A 196 -0.18 -0.48 -26.61
C THR A 196 0.01 -1.56 -25.54
N ARG A 197 1.16 -1.58 -24.85
CA ARG A 197 1.45 -2.54 -23.79
C ARG A 197 0.66 -2.23 -22.52
N TRP A 198 -0.05 -3.23 -22.02
CA TRP A 198 -0.73 -3.24 -20.73
C TRP A 198 -0.15 -4.33 -19.85
N ASN A 199 0.32 -3.97 -18.68
CA ASN A 199 0.84 -4.93 -17.72
C ASN A 199 -0.33 -5.53 -16.92
N ARG A 200 -0.44 -6.86 -16.96
CA ARG A 200 -1.33 -7.60 -16.08
C ARG A 200 -0.61 -7.79 -14.76
N LEU A 201 -1.23 -7.31 -13.69
CA LEU A 201 -0.73 -7.45 -12.34
C LEU A 201 -0.99 -8.87 -11.81
N THR A 202 -0.26 -9.30 -10.80
CA THR A 202 -0.51 -10.60 -10.13
C THR A 202 -1.91 -10.71 -9.53
N SER A 203 -2.60 -9.59 -9.32
CA SER A 203 -4.02 -9.53 -8.93
C SER A 203 -5.00 -9.81 -10.09
N GLY A 204 -4.50 -10.01 -11.32
CA GLY A 204 -5.32 -10.23 -12.52
C GLY A 204 -5.83 -8.96 -13.20
N GLN A 205 -5.59 -7.80 -12.65
CA GLN A 205 -6.00 -6.49 -13.17
C GLN A 205 -4.89 -5.86 -14.03
N TYR A 206 -5.20 -4.77 -14.71
CA TYR A 206 -4.33 -4.18 -15.72
C TYR A 206 -3.97 -2.72 -15.43
N VAL A 207 -2.72 -2.36 -15.75
CA VAL A 207 -2.24 -0.99 -15.77
C VAL A 207 -1.54 -0.69 -17.10
N SER A 208 -1.70 0.52 -17.63
CA SER A 208 -0.97 0.91 -18.85
C SER A 208 0.53 1.04 -18.57
N HIS A 209 1.36 0.44 -19.44
CA HIS A 209 2.82 0.58 -19.37
C HIS A 209 3.30 2.01 -19.65
N ALA A 210 2.45 2.86 -20.21
CA ALA A 210 2.74 4.27 -20.49
C ALA A 210 3.10 5.08 -19.22
N TYR A 211 2.65 4.64 -18.04
CA TYR A 211 2.87 5.27 -16.72
C TYR A 211 3.92 4.56 -15.85
N ILE A 212 4.49 3.47 -16.35
CA ILE A 212 5.54 2.73 -15.65
C ILE A 212 6.89 3.30 -16.04
N SER A 213 7.59 3.92 -15.09
CA SER A 213 8.89 4.56 -15.32
C SER A 213 10.00 3.52 -15.54
N SER A 214 10.00 2.43 -14.74
CA SER A 214 10.99 1.36 -14.81
C SER A 214 10.36 0.02 -14.44
N VAL A 215 11.01 -1.07 -14.85
CA VAL A 215 10.68 -2.46 -14.47
C VAL A 215 11.96 -3.12 -13.98
N TYR A 216 11.87 -3.87 -12.87
CA TYR A 216 12.99 -4.61 -12.27
C TYR A 216 12.50 -5.95 -11.70
N GLY A 217 13.44 -6.79 -11.22
CA GLY A 217 13.12 -8.08 -10.59
C GLY A 217 12.80 -9.22 -11.57
N GLY A 218 13.14 -9.03 -12.85
CA GLY A 218 13.03 -10.05 -13.89
C GLY A 218 12.38 -9.55 -15.18
N SER A 219 12.38 -10.41 -16.22
CA SER A 219 11.70 -10.13 -17.48
C SER A 219 10.18 -10.32 -17.31
N VAL A 220 9.40 -9.50 -18.03
CA VAL A 220 7.95 -9.62 -18.08
C VAL A 220 7.57 -10.38 -19.34
N PRO A 221 7.00 -11.58 -19.26
CA PRO A 221 6.57 -12.35 -20.43
C PRO A 221 5.29 -11.78 -21.05
N VAL A 222 5.00 -12.23 -22.27
CA VAL A 222 3.66 -12.09 -22.88
C VAL A 222 2.68 -13.00 -22.12
N CYS A 223 1.46 -12.55 -21.86
CA CYS A 223 0.43 -13.43 -21.32
C CYS A 223 -0.03 -14.42 -22.44
#